data_3813d2a86cde2f6081174557d4ebf48b
#
_entry.id   3813d2a86cde2f6081174557d4ebf48b
#
_cell.length_a   1.000
_cell.length_b   1.000
_cell.length_c   1.000
_cell.angle_alpha   90.00
_cell.angle_beta   90.00
_cell.angle_gamma   90.00
#
_symmetry.space_group_name_H-M   'P 1'
#
loop_
_entity.id
_entity.type
_entity.pdbx_description
1 polymer ?
#
loop_
_entity_poly.entity_id
_entity_poly.type
_entity_poly.pdbx_seq_one_letter_code
_entity_poly.pdbx_strand_id
1 'polypeptide(L)'
;MKGLSVLAAAALSLVIPSAVAQAAVTEDNFLLRNAGDLVALCSAPQSDPLYTAAINFCQGFGLGAFRVLQEEEPARRPPHMFCLPAQLPSRNEALASYVQWVNADPSRSSLGAADSIAGYLAQTYPCPRGK
;
A
#
# COMPACT_ATOMS: atom_id res chain seq x y z
N MET A 1 -11.13 -69.65 11.10
CA MET A 1 -11.17 -68.28 11.67
C MET A 1 -10.60 -67.32 10.66
N LYS A 2 -11.42 -66.48 10.03
CA LYS A 2 -11.03 -65.61 8.93
C LYS A 2 -10.76 -64.22 9.51
N GLY A 3 -9.47 -63.80 9.49
CA GLY A 3 -9.06 -62.44 9.87
C GLY A 3 -9.39 -61.44 8.77
N LEU A 4 -10.23 -60.49 9.04
CA LEU A 4 -10.51 -59.34 8.17
C LEU A 4 -9.46 -58.26 8.39
N SER A 5 -8.56 -58.09 7.41
CA SER A 5 -7.62 -56.95 7.41
C SER A 5 -8.35 -55.71 6.89
N VAL A 6 -8.54 -54.73 7.74
CA VAL A 6 -9.09 -53.41 7.37
C VAL A 6 -7.91 -52.56 6.93
N LEU A 7 -7.83 -52.26 5.63
CA LEU A 7 -6.91 -51.29 5.07
C LEU A 7 -7.50 -49.88 5.26
N ALA A 8 -6.90 -49.12 6.17
CA ALA A 8 -7.24 -47.70 6.34
C ALA A 8 -6.54 -46.87 5.26
N ALA A 9 -7.28 -46.37 4.31
CA ALA A 9 -6.79 -45.42 3.32
C ALA A 9 -6.74 -44.02 3.94
N ALA A 10 -5.54 -43.52 4.20
CA ALA A 10 -5.33 -42.13 4.63
C ALA A 10 -5.41 -41.23 3.40
N ALA A 11 -6.49 -40.43 3.30
CA ALA A 11 -6.63 -39.39 2.31
C ALA A 11 -5.75 -38.21 2.72
N LEU A 12 -4.63 -37.98 2.01
CA LEU A 12 -3.84 -36.75 2.11
C LEU A 12 -4.61 -35.64 1.40
N SER A 13 -5.21 -34.74 2.18
CA SER A 13 -5.78 -33.50 1.64
C SER A 13 -4.67 -32.51 1.31
N LEU A 14 -4.36 -32.36 0.02
CA LEU A 14 -3.47 -31.30 -0.47
C LEU A 14 -4.19 -29.95 -0.30
N VAL A 15 -3.78 -29.19 0.70
CA VAL A 15 -4.16 -27.77 0.84
C VAL A 15 -3.32 -26.99 -0.19
N ILE A 16 -3.93 -26.68 -1.33
CA ILE A 16 -3.32 -25.79 -2.32
C ILE A 16 -3.50 -24.36 -1.81
N PRO A 17 -2.43 -23.60 -1.51
CA PRO A 17 -2.59 -22.19 -1.16
C PRO A 17 -3.15 -21.47 -2.38
N SER A 18 -4.34 -20.86 -2.23
CA SER A 18 -4.91 -19.97 -3.24
C SER A 18 -4.02 -18.75 -3.32
N ALA A 19 -3.16 -18.68 -4.34
CA ALA A 19 -2.45 -17.45 -4.68
C ALA A 19 -3.51 -16.41 -5.04
N VAL A 20 -3.65 -15.36 -4.24
CA VAL A 20 -4.49 -14.21 -4.57
C VAL A 20 -3.84 -13.57 -5.79
N ALA A 21 -4.43 -13.77 -6.96
CA ALA A 21 -3.98 -13.12 -8.19
C ALA A 21 -4.15 -11.60 -7.99
N GLN A 22 -3.04 -10.86 -7.96
CA GLN A 22 -3.08 -9.40 -7.97
C GLN A 22 -3.69 -8.97 -9.31
N ALA A 23 -4.65 -8.03 -9.25
CA ALA A 23 -5.24 -7.48 -10.46
C ALA A 23 -4.13 -6.81 -11.29
N ALA A 24 -4.14 -7.06 -12.61
CA ALA A 24 -3.20 -6.43 -13.53
C ALA A 24 -3.38 -4.90 -13.52
N VAL A 25 -2.27 -4.18 -13.67
CA VAL A 25 -2.30 -2.73 -13.85
C VAL A 25 -2.95 -2.39 -15.18
N THR A 26 -3.79 -1.39 -15.19
CA THR A 26 -4.44 -0.85 -16.39
C THR A 26 -3.99 0.59 -16.65
N GLU A 27 -4.13 1.06 -17.89
CA GLU A 27 -3.85 2.45 -18.24
C GLU A 27 -4.72 3.42 -17.42
N ASP A 28 -5.94 3.03 -17.07
CA ASP A 28 -6.85 3.82 -16.23
C ASP A 28 -6.31 4.12 -14.84
N ASN A 29 -5.46 3.26 -14.27
CA ASN A 29 -4.85 3.51 -12.96
C ASN A 29 -3.92 4.73 -12.98
N PHE A 30 -3.32 5.07 -14.14
CA PHE A 30 -2.47 6.27 -14.27
C PHE A 30 -3.26 7.59 -14.21
N LEU A 31 -4.60 7.54 -14.28
CA LEU A 31 -5.45 8.72 -14.06
C LEU A 31 -5.51 9.13 -12.59
N LEU A 32 -5.08 8.28 -11.67
CA LEU A 32 -5.03 8.55 -10.21
C LEU A 32 -6.31 9.16 -9.64
N ARG A 33 -7.46 8.61 -10.01
CA ARG A 33 -8.76 9.09 -9.53
C ARG A 33 -8.91 8.94 -8.01
N ASN A 34 -8.22 7.94 -7.44
CA ASN A 34 -8.28 7.64 -6.02
C ASN A 34 -7.02 6.88 -5.54
N ALA A 35 -6.95 6.64 -4.22
CA ALA A 35 -5.85 5.90 -3.62
C ALA A 35 -5.76 4.44 -4.09
N GLY A 36 -6.87 3.82 -4.49
CA GLY A 36 -6.88 2.48 -5.06
C GLY A 36 -6.09 2.41 -6.37
N ASP A 37 -6.24 3.42 -7.24
CA ASP A 37 -5.43 3.53 -8.46
C ASP A 37 -3.93 3.63 -8.11
N LEU A 38 -3.57 4.46 -7.13
CA LEU A 38 -2.17 4.60 -6.70
C LEU A 38 -1.62 3.29 -6.11
N VAL A 39 -2.42 2.59 -5.29
CA VAL A 39 -2.03 1.28 -4.74
C VAL A 39 -1.82 0.25 -5.85
N ALA A 40 -2.67 0.21 -6.87
CA ALA A 40 -2.50 -0.68 -8.02
C ALA A 40 -1.15 -0.44 -8.72
N LEU A 41 -0.79 0.83 -8.95
CA LEU A 41 0.50 1.18 -9.56
C LEU A 41 1.69 0.82 -8.64
N CYS A 42 1.59 1.10 -7.34
CA CYS A 42 2.65 0.84 -6.36
C CYS A 42 2.86 -0.65 -6.06
N SER A 43 1.85 -1.48 -6.34
CA SER A 43 1.85 -2.92 -6.09
C SER A 43 1.98 -3.76 -7.35
N ALA A 44 2.29 -3.15 -8.49
CA ALA A 44 2.43 -3.84 -9.76
C ALA A 44 3.42 -5.02 -9.63
N PRO A 45 3.06 -6.24 -10.05
CA PRO A 45 3.99 -7.35 -10.04
C PRO A 45 5.01 -7.21 -11.18
N GLN A 46 6.23 -7.70 -10.99
CA GLN A 46 7.29 -7.64 -12.02
C GLN A 46 6.90 -8.29 -13.34
N SER A 47 5.95 -9.21 -13.33
CA SER A 47 5.43 -9.87 -14.52
C SER A 47 4.42 -9.02 -15.31
N ASP A 48 3.97 -7.89 -14.74
CA ASP A 48 3.00 -7.02 -15.41
C ASP A 48 3.67 -6.27 -16.56
N PRO A 49 3.09 -6.25 -17.77
CA PRO A 49 3.64 -5.49 -18.90
C PRO A 49 3.85 -4.00 -18.61
N LEU A 50 3.04 -3.41 -17.72
CA LEU A 50 3.12 -2.01 -17.32
C LEU A 50 3.98 -1.80 -16.06
N TYR A 51 4.63 -2.85 -15.52
CA TYR A 51 5.39 -2.79 -14.26
C TYR A 51 6.33 -1.59 -14.17
N THR A 52 7.22 -1.41 -15.14
CA THR A 52 8.21 -0.33 -15.11
C THR A 52 7.54 1.04 -15.10
N ALA A 53 6.51 1.24 -15.92
CA ALA A 53 5.77 2.49 -15.96
C ALA A 53 5.04 2.74 -14.63
N ALA A 54 4.36 1.72 -14.11
CA ALA A 54 3.58 1.78 -12.88
C ALA A 54 4.46 2.14 -11.67
N ILE A 55 5.58 1.43 -11.48
CA ILE A 55 6.48 1.68 -10.34
C ILE A 55 7.14 3.05 -10.43
N ASN A 56 7.60 3.47 -11.62
CA ASN A 56 8.19 4.80 -11.79
C ASN A 56 7.15 5.90 -11.54
N PHE A 57 5.93 5.72 -12.02
CA PHE A 57 4.84 6.67 -11.78
C PHE A 57 4.49 6.75 -10.29
N CYS A 58 4.31 5.60 -9.64
CA CYS A 58 4.07 5.53 -8.19
C CYS A 58 5.15 6.27 -7.39
N GLN A 59 6.42 5.99 -7.68
CA GLN A 59 7.53 6.63 -6.98
C GLN A 59 7.59 8.14 -7.22
N GLY A 60 7.37 8.56 -8.47
CA GLY A 60 7.37 9.98 -8.85
C GLY A 60 6.23 10.74 -8.19
N PHE A 61 5.01 10.22 -8.26
CA PHE A 61 3.85 10.83 -7.64
C PHE A 61 3.97 10.88 -6.11
N GLY A 62 4.33 9.75 -5.49
CA GLY A 62 4.49 9.67 -4.04
C GLY A 62 5.54 10.64 -3.51
N LEU A 63 6.71 10.72 -4.18
CA LEU A 63 7.75 11.67 -3.80
C LEU A 63 7.31 13.12 -4.03
N GLY A 64 6.66 13.41 -5.15
CA GLY A 64 6.16 14.75 -5.47
C GLY A 64 5.14 15.24 -4.44
N ALA A 65 4.12 14.44 -4.14
CA ALA A 65 3.13 14.76 -3.13
C ALA A 65 3.77 14.95 -1.74
N PHE A 66 4.68 14.05 -1.34
CA PHE A 66 5.41 14.19 -0.09
C PHE A 66 6.20 15.50 0.00
N ARG A 67 6.91 15.89 -1.06
CA ARG A 67 7.70 17.13 -1.07
C ARG A 67 6.85 18.37 -0.94
N VAL A 68 5.74 18.44 -1.67
CA VAL A 68 4.80 19.57 -1.54
C VAL A 68 4.29 19.69 -0.11
N LEU A 69 3.81 18.58 0.47
CA LEU A 69 3.32 18.57 1.85
C LEU A 69 4.42 18.95 2.86
N GLN A 70 5.65 18.45 2.66
CA GLN A 70 6.79 18.77 3.52
C GLN A 70 7.17 20.26 3.47
N GLU A 71 7.10 20.88 2.29
CA GLU A 71 7.42 22.30 2.11
C GLU A 71 6.32 23.21 2.67
N GLU A 72 5.06 22.78 2.60
CA GLU A 72 3.92 23.55 3.11
C GLU A 72 3.80 23.49 4.65
N GLU A 73 4.25 22.40 5.27
CA GLU A 73 4.03 22.17 6.71
C GLU A 73 4.62 23.26 7.62
N PRO A 74 5.86 23.78 7.40
CA PRO A 74 6.42 24.85 8.22
C PRO A 74 5.65 26.19 8.13
N ALA A 75 5.00 26.46 6.99
CA ALA A 75 4.19 27.66 6.79
C ALA A 75 2.77 27.53 7.38
N ARG A 76 2.36 26.34 7.74
CA ARG A 76 1.05 26.05 8.31
C ARG A 76 0.96 26.53 9.76
N ARG A 77 -0.14 27.17 10.09
CA ARG A 77 -0.46 27.50 11.49
C ARG A 77 -0.75 26.21 12.28
N PRO A 78 -0.31 26.11 13.56
CA PRO A 78 -0.69 24.97 14.40
C PRO A 78 -2.22 24.76 14.46
N PRO A 79 -2.67 23.48 14.55
CA PRO A 79 -1.88 22.27 14.68
C PRO A 79 -1.27 21.83 13.34
N HIS A 80 -0.01 21.34 13.41
CA HIS A 80 0.65 20.73 12.26
C HIS A 80 0.00 19.40 11.90
N MET A 81 -0.01 19.06 10.60
CA MET A 81 -0.64 17.84 10.11
C MET A 81 0.17 16.61 10.49
N PHE A 82 1.48 16.66 10.36
CA PHE A 82 2.41 15.58 10.71
C PHE A 82 3.76 16.14 11.16
N CYS A 83 4.50 15.32 11.91
CA CYS A 83 5.84 15.66 12.39
C CYS A 83 6.79 14.52 12.00
N LEU A 84 7.67 14.78 11.04
CA LEU A 84 8.60 13.77 10.55
C LEU A 84 9.65 13.42 11.59
N PRO A 85 10.04 12.14 11.71
CA PRO A 85 11.15 11.72 12.56
C PRO A 85 12.48 12.21 11.98
N ALA A 86 13.52 12.27 12.83
CA ALA A 86 14.86 12.65 12.40
C ALA A 86 15.44 11.71 11.34
N GLN A 87 15.06 10.43 11.39
CA GLN A 87 15.46 9.43 10.40
C GLN A 87 14.22 8.94 9.63
N LEU A 88 14.18 9.24 8.35
CA LEU A 88 13.12 8.81 7.45
C LEU A 88 13.38 7.38 6.93
N PRO A 89 12.34 6.60 6.67
CA PRO A 89 12.47 5.34 5.96
C PRO A 89 12.97 5.59 4.51
N SER A 90 13.51 4.56 3.88
CA SER A 90 13.78 4.59 2.46
C SER A 90 12.48 4.79 1.65
N ARG A 91 12.61 5.25 0.41
CA ARG A 91 11.46 5.42 -0.48
C ARG A 91 10.62 4.15 -0.62
N ASN A 92 11.27 3.01 -0.80
CA ASN A 92 10.58 1.74 -0.98
C ASN A 92 9.84 1.31 0.29
N GLU A 93 10.44 1.50 1.47
CA GLU A 93 9.79 1.22 2.75
C GLU A 93 8.58 2.14 2.97
N ALA A 94 8.72 3.42 2.66
CA ALA A 94 7.61 4.37 2.78
C ALA A 94 6.44 4.00 1.87
N LEU A 95 6.71 3.63 0.60
CA LEU A 95 5.67 3.21 -0.34
C LEU A 95 5.01 1.88 0.08
N ALA A 96 5.80 0.90 0.53
CA ALA A 96 5.26 -0.35 1.04
C ALA A 96 4.35 -0.13 2.27
N SER A 97 4.77 0.73 3.18
CA SER A 97 3.98 1.13 4.36
C SER A 97 2.70 1.87 3.97
N TYR A 98 2.76 2.77 2.99
CA TYR A 98 1.58 3.44 2.46
C TYR A 98 0.57 2.44 1.87
N VAL A 99 1.03 1.50 1.03
CA VAL A 99 0.18 0.45 0.45
C VAL A 99 -0.50 -0.37 1.54
N GLN A 100 0.24 -0.78 2.57
CA GLN A 100 -0.32 -1.50 3.71
C GLN A 100 -1.36 -0.66 4.45
N TRP A 101 -1.10 0.62 4.66
CA TRP A 101 -2.02 1.54 5.33
C TRP A 101 -3.34 1.69 4.56
N VAL A 102 -3.30 1.84 3.22
CA VAL A 102 -4.53 1.89 2.41
C VAL A 102 -5.28 0.57 2.49
N ASN A 103 -4.60 -0.56 2.33
CA ASN A 103 -5.23 -1.88 2.32
C ASN A 103 -5.80 -2.32 3.67
N ALA A 104 -5.32 -1.73 4.77
CA ALA A 104 -5.83 -2.03 6.11
C ALA A 104 -7.26 -1.52 6.35
N ASP A 105 -7.74 -0.59 5.55
CA ASP A 105 -9.11 -0.05 5.64
C ASP A 105 -9.65 0.18 4.22
N PRO A 106 -10.65 -0.63 3.80
CA PRO A 106 -11.21 -0.54 2.44
C PRO A 106 -11.74 0.86 2.06
N SER A 107 -12.18 1.66 3.04
CA SER A 107 -12.67 3.02 2.79
C SER A 107 -11.59 3.97 2.28
N ARG A 108 -10.33 3.69 2.61
CA ARG A 108 -9.18 4.52 2.21
C ARG A 108 -8.90 4.47 0.72
N SER A 109 -9.26 3.35 0.05
CA SER A 109 -9.09 3.21 -1.40
C SER A 109 -9.88 4.25 -2.20
N SER A 110 -10.97 4.77 -1.64
CA SER A 110 -11.82 5.79 -2.27
C SER A 110 -11.35 7.23 -2.04
N LEU A 111 -10.37 7.46 -1.17
CA LEU A 111 -9.80 8.79 -0.96
C LEU A 111 -9.10 9.28 -2.23
N GLY A 112 -9.06 10.59 -2.44
CA GLY A 112 -8.20 11.17 -3.48
C GLY A 112 -6.75 10.74 -3.29
N ALA A 113 -6.02 10.48 -4.37
CA ALA A 113 -4.65 9.93 -4.27
C ALA A 113 -3.72 10.83 -3.42
N ALA A 114 -3.74 12.14 -3.62
CA ALA A 114 -2.94 13.09 -2.83
C ALA A 114 -3.43 13.18 -1.38
N ASP A 115 -4.74 13.22 -1.16
CA ASP A 115 -5.34 13.28 0.18
C ASP A 115 -5.01 12.04 1.00
N SER A 116 -4.94 10.88 0.35
CA SER A 116 -4.56 9.64 1.02
C SER A 116 -3.11 9.66 1.51
N ILE A 117 -2.19 10.28 0.76
CA ILE A 117 -0.80 10.47 1.21
C ILE A 117 -0.76 11.40 2.43
N ALA A 118 -1.50 12.50 2.40
CA ALA A 118 -1.60 13.40 3.55
C ALA A 118 -2.16 12.69 4.79
N GLY A 119 -3.23 11.90 4.62
CA GLY A 119 -3.82 11.09 5.69
C GLY A 119 -2.87 10.03 6.24
N TYR A 120 -2.13 9.35 5.37
CA TYR A 120 -1.09 8.41 5.75
C TYR A 120 0.00 9.07 6.60
N LEU A 121 0.52 10.22 6.16
CA LEU A 121 1.56 10.95 6.90
C LEU A 121 1.05 11.41 8.27
N ALA A 122 -0.16 11.94 8.34
CA ALA A 122 -0.77 12.41 9.58
C ALA A 122 -0.96 11.28 10.61
N GLN A 123 -1.31 10.08 10.16
CA GLN A 123 -1.53 8.93 11.04
C GLN A 123 -0.24 8.19 11.40
N THR A 124 0.74 8.18 10.49
CA THR A 124 2.01 7.47 10.70
C THR A 124 2.99 8.32 11.52
N TYR A 125 2.96 9.63 11.33
CA TYR A 125 3.87 10.58 11.97
C TYR A 125 3.11 11.68 12.72
N PRO A 126 2.28 11.33 13.71
CA PRO A 126 1.52 12.33 14.44
C PRO A 126 2.45 13.27 15.22
N CYS A 127 2.10 14.55 15.24
CA CYS A 127 2.83 15.52 16.06
C CYS A 127 2.58 15.26 17.55
N PRO A 128 3.59 15.46 18.41
CA PRO A 128 3.40 15.41 19.85
C PRO A 128 2.31 16.39 20.27
N ARG A 129 1.36 15.92 21.07
CA ARG A 129 0.36 16.84 21.66
C ARG A 129 1.11 17.79 22.60
N GLY A 130 0.98 19.09 22.38
CA GLY A 130 1.51 20.08 23.29
C GLY A 130 0.98 19.81 24.70
N LYS A 131 1.89 19.78 25.67
CA LYS A 131 1.53 19.73 27.09
C LYS A 131 1.00 21.08 27.51
#